data_4eee279e5a37714d3addc81b0fefae2a
#
_entry.id   4eee279e5a37714d3addc81b0fefae2a
#
_cell.length_a   1.000
_cell.length_b   1.000
_cell.length_c   1.000
_cell.angle_alpha   90.00
_cell.angle_beta   90.00
_cell.angle_gamma   90.00
#
_symmetry.space_group_name_H-M   'P 1'
#
loop_
_entity.id
_entity.type
_entity.pdbx_description
1 polymer ?
#
loop_
_entity_poly.entity_id
_entity_poly.type
_entity_poly.pdbx_seq_one_letter_code
_entity_poly.pdbx_strand_id
1 'polypeptide(L)'
;HFSFNKTFGEKHTLNLLAGAELRGSTSNTIFTKRYNYDPSTGTTSLPPISGPTDEWLNEVERLNGEYFSETRYASFYASADYYLGKSIVLNGSFRTDGSSNFGSNKQFNPTWSAGAAWHFGEEKWVKRGIPALSHATLRAAYGFTGDVNTSTSHLLVMEYLQQQYRYFGENTFNLGTIPSAPNPNLGWEKTSDSKVGLDMGFWKDRVNVNAEYYYRLSTDVVTSSQV
;
A
#
# COMPACT_ATOMS: atom_id res chain seq x y z
N HIS A 1 9.85 13.31 13.95
CA HIS A 1 11.03 13.00 13.13
C HIS A 1 12.24 13.79 13.59
N PHE A 2 13.40 13.28 13.27
CA PHE A 2 14.72 13.89 13.47
C PHE A 2 15.34 14.17 12.11
N SER A 3 15.91 15.36 11.92
CA SER A 3 16.65 15.72 10.71
C SER A 3 18.02 16.26 11.06
N PHE A 4 19.01 15.86 10.28
CA PHE A 4 20.39 16.30 10.42
C PHE A 4 20.92 16.67 9.05
N ASN A 5 21.50 17.86 8.95
CA ASN A 5 22.14 18.36 7.74
C ASN A 5 23.53 18.90 8.12
N LYS A 6 24.55 18.41 7.44
CA LYS A 6 25.91 18.88 7.67
C LYS A 6 26.75 18.84 6.39
N THR A 7 27.46 19.94 6.17
CA THR A 7 28.49 20.04 5.13
C THR A 7 29.87 19.87 5.78
N PHE A 8 30.65 18.95 5.24
CA PHE A 8 32.02 18.66 5.66
C PHE A 8 33.00 19.16 4.60
N GLY A 9 33.81 20.14 4.96
CA GLY A 9 34.66 20.80 3.98
C GLY A 9 33.86 21.51 2.90
N GLU A 10 34.41 21.59 1.69
CA GLU A 10 33.78 22.32 0.56
C GLU A 10 32.95 21.44 -0.37
N LYS A 11 33.01 20.11 -0.19
CA LYS A 11 32.49 19.18 -1.22
C LYS A 11 31.57 18.09 -0.69
N HIS A 12 31.40 17.94 0.60
CA HIS A 12 30.67 16.82 1.18
C HIS A 12 29.46 17.33 1.95
N THR A 13 28.26 17.02 1.52
CA THR A 13 27.04 17.34 2.27
C THR A 13 26.29 16.06 2.56
N LEU A 14 25.92 15.87 3.82
CA LEU A 14 25.14 14.74 4.30
C LEU A 14 23.81 15.26 4.88
N ASN A 15 22.70 14.75 4.37
CA ASN A 15 21.38 14.95 4.92
C ASN A 15 20.88 13.62 5.45
N LEU A 16 20.44 13.60 6.69
CA LEU A 16 19.82 12.43 7.31
C LEU A 16 18.43 12.80 7.81
N LEU A 17 17.49 11.91 7.63
CA LEU A 17 16.16 11.97 8.18
C LEU A 17 15.84 10.63 8.83
N ALA A 18 15.29 10.64 10.04
CA ALA A 18 14.76 9.45 10.70
C ALA A 18 13.47 9.80 11.44
N GLY A 19 12.55 8.85 11.51
CA GLY A 19 11.30 9.08 12.21
C GLY A 19 10.52 7.81 12.48
N ALA A 20 9.47 8.01 13.28
CA ALA A 20 8.47 7.01 13.58
C ALA A 20 7.08 7.62 13.40
N GLU A 21 6.13 6.81 13.01
CA GLU A 21 4.73 7.16 12.83
C GLU A 21 3.84 6.08 13.45
N LEU A 22 2.84 6.51 14.19
CA LEU A 22 1.76 5.67 14.67
C LEU A 22 0.45 6.20 14.09
N ARG A 23 -0.32 5.35 13.45
CA ARG A 23 -1.60 5.71 12.84
C ARG A 23 -2.67 4.69 13.23
N GLY A 24 -3.81 5.19 13.68
CA GLY A 24 -5.05 4.41 13.85
C GLY A 24 -6.08 4.85 12.81
N SER A 25 -6.81 3.90 12.26
CA SER A 25 -7.98 4.14 11.42
C SER A 25 -9.14 3.36 11.98
N THR A 26 -10.23 4.05 12.27
CA THR A 26 -11.49 3.46 12.73
C THR A 26 -12.55 3.80 11.70
N SER A 27 -13.26 2.79 11.23
CA SER A 27 -14.41 2.95 10.34
C SER A 27 -15.64 2.33 10.99
N ASN A 28 -16.69 3.12 11.10
CA ASN A 28 -18.01 2.64 11.48
C ASN A 28 -18.96 2.90 10.31
N THR A 29 -19.48 1.83 9.73
CA THR A 29 -20.40 1.89 8.60
C THR A 29 -21.77 1.43 9.05
N ILE A 30 -22.74 2.33 8.99
CA ILE A 30 -24.14 2.02 9.25
C ILE A 30 -24.84 2.02 7.88
N PHE A 31 -25.53 0.94 7.58
CA PHE A 31 -26.33 0.86 6.37
C PHE A 31 -27.80 0.62 6.69
N THR A 32 -28.64 1.22 5.89
CA THR A 32 -30.09 1.05 5.95
C THR A 32 -30.59 0.76 4.55
N LYS A 33 -31.21 -0.41 4.36
CA LYS A 33 -31.94 -0.73 3.13
C LYS A 33 -33.39 -0.24 3.27
N ARG A 34 -33.94 0.26 2.18
CA ARG A 34 -35.31 0.74 2.16
C ARG A 34 -36.05 0.11 0.98
N TYR A 35 -37.27 -0.33 1.23
CA TYR A 35 -38.15 -0.87 0.18
C TYR A 35 -39.05 0.23 -0.39
N ASN A 36 -39.42 0.08 -1.68
CA ASN A 36 -40.32 0.96 -2.37
C ASN A 36 -40.03 2.46 -2.15
N TYR A 37 -38.77 2.85 -2.32
CA TYR A 37 -38.41 4.25 -2.23
C TYR A 37 -39.03 5.02 -3.41
N ASP A 38 -39.91 5.96 -3.10
CA ASP A 38 -40.47 6.91 -4.06
C ASP A 38 -39.66 8.22 -4.03
N PRO A 39 -38.88 8.52 -5.07
CA PRO A 39 -38.07 9.74 -5.10
C PRO A 39 -38.88 11.02 -5.16
N SER A 40 -40.15 10.96 -5.56
CA SER A 40 -41.02 12.14 -5.66
C SER A 40 -41.58 12.58 -4.31
N THR A 41 -41.82 11.64 -3.43
CA THR A 41 -42.38 11.88 -2.08
C THR A 41 -41.38 11.66 -0.97
N GLY A 42 -40.22 11.00 -1.24
CA GLY A 42 -39.26 10.61 -0.23
C GLY A 42 -39.74 9.48 0.69
N THR A 43 -40.86 8.85 0.35
CA THR A 43 -41.48 7.82 1.20
C THR A 43 -40.88 6.44 0.94
N THR A 44 -40.94 5.58 1.95
CA THR A 44 -40.50 4.18 1.88
C THR A 44 -41.54 3.30 2.57
N SER A 45 -41.62 2.04 2.19
CA SER A 45 -42.44 1.05 2.88
C SER A 45 -41.58 -0.08 3.46
N LEU A 46 -42.13 -0.86 4.37
CA LEU A 46 -41.55 -2.13 4.76
C LEU A 46 -41.69 -3.16 3.63
N PRO A 47 -40.87 -4.22 3.62
CA PRO A 47 -41.06 -5.32 2.69
C PRO A 47 -42.47 -5.90 2.85
N PRO A 48 -43.10 -6.34 1.74
CA PRO A 48 -44.42 -6.94 1.82
C PRO A 48 -44.37 -8.21 2.68
N ILE A 49 -45.39 -8.39 3.52
CA ILE A 49 -45.52 -9.62 4.34
C ILE A 49 -45.79 -10.76 3.37
N SER A 50 -44.81 -11.65 3.22
CA SER A 50 -44.95 -12.87 2.40
C SER A 50 -44.27 -14.01 3.14
N GLY A 51 -44.94 -15.16 3.21
CA GLY A 51 -44.42 -16.31 3.92
C GLY A 51 -44.58 -16.29 5.45
N PRO A 52 -43.88 -17.18 6.16
CA PRO A 52 -43.91 -17.24 7.63
C PRO A 52 -43.46 -15.92 8.26
N THR A 53 -44.08 -15.54 9.39
CA THR A 53 -43.80 -14.31 10.11
C THR A 53 -42.29 -14.18 10.48
N ASP A 54 -41.67 -15.30 10.78
CA ASP A 54 -40.25 -15.34 11.16
C ASP A 54 -39.32 -14.97 10.02
N GLU A 55 -39.63 -15.37 8.79
CA GLU A 55 -38.85 -14.97 7.62
C GLU A 55 -38.98 -13.49 7.31
N TRP A 56 -40.15 -12.93 7.48
CA TRP A 56 -40.40 -11.50 7.33
C TRP A 56 -39.67 -10.67 8.38
N LEU A 57 -39.71 -11.10 9.66
CA LEU A 57 -38.97 -10.44 10.73
C LEU A 57 -37.47 -10.44 10.46
N ASN A 58 -36.91 -11.58 10.03
CA ASN A 58 -35.50 -11.68 9.64
C ASN A 58 -35.14 -10.74 8.49
N GLU A 59 -36.03 -10.58 7.50
CA GLU A 59 -35.80 -9.64 6.40
C GLU A 59 -35.82 -8.19 6.90
N VAL A 60 -36.72 -7.82 7.81
CA VAL A 60 -36.78 -6.50 8.42
C VAL A 60 -35.52 -6.21 9.26
N GLU A 61 -35.02 -7.17 10.00
CA GLU A 61 -33.78 -7.02 10.76
C GLU A 61 -32.56 -6.80 9.85
N ARG A 62 -32.53 -7.44 8.68
CA ARG A 62 -31.46 -7.23 7.66
C ARG A 62 -31.51 -5.87 6.96
N LEU A 63 -32.54 -5.05 7.19
CA LEU A 63 -32.63 -3.71 6.61
C LEU A 63 -31.59 -2.75 7.18
N ASN A 64 -31.13 -3.01 8.39
CA ASN A 64 -30.15 -2.19 9.08
C ASN A 64 -28.96 -3.05 9.47
N GLY A 65 -27.80 -2.48 9.38
CA GLY A 65 -26.59 -3.13 9.84
C GLY A 65 -25.52 -2.12 10.20
N GLU A 66 -24.64 -2.55 11.06
CA GLU A 66 -23.49 -1.79 11.50
C GLU A 66 -22.23 -2.65 11.29
N TYR A 67 -21.24 -2.06 10.68
CA TYR A 67 -19.94 -2.68 10.47
C TYR A 67 -18.84 -1.80 11.06
N PHE A 68 -18.12 -2.35 12.01
CA PHE A 68 -17.00 -1.68 12.67
C PHE A 68 -15.69 -2.29 12.24
N SER A 69 -14.74 -1.43 11.85
CA SER A 69 -13.38 -1.84 11.50
C SER A 69 -12.36 -0.91 12.16
N GLU A 70 -11.35 -1.48 12.77
CA GLU A 70 -10.23 -0.75 13.36
C GLU A 70 -8.92 -1.32 12.81
N THR A 71 -8.06 -0.46 12.30
CA THR A 71 -6.72 -0.82 11.84
C THR A 71 -5.68 0.08 12.48
N ARG A 72 -4.60 -0.51 12.97
CA ARG A 72 -3.47 0.19 13.58
C ARG A 72 -2.20 -0.06 12.79
N TYR A 73 -1.44 1.00 12.59
CA TYR A 73 -0.16 0.99 11.88
C TYR A 73 0.94 1.57 12.75
N ALA A 74 2.11 0.98 12.67
CA ALA A 74 3.34 1.51 13.25
C ALA A 74 4.43 1.48 12.18
N SER A 75 5.12 2.61 11.97
CA SER A 75 6.14 2.74 10.94
C SER A 75 7.40 3.36 11.51
N PHE A 76 8.55 2.86 11.07
CA PHE A 76 9.84 3.46 11.31
C PHE A 76 10.53 3.70 9.97
N TYR A 77 11.12 4.87 9.79
CA TYR A 77 11.77 5.23 8.53
C TYR A 77 13.05 6.01 8.76
N ALA A 78 13.97 5.84 7.83
CA ALA A 78 15.21 6.61 7.74
C ALA A 78 15.57 6.84 6.28
N SER A 79 16.17 8.00 5.99
CA SER A 79 16.77 8.28 4.69
C SER A 79 18.09 9.02 4.86
N ALA A 80 18.96 8.85 3.88
CA ALA A 80 20.25 9.51 3.79
C ALA A 80 20.49 9.98 2.36
N ASP A 81 20.86 11.25 2.20
CA ASP A 81 21.34 11.81 0.95
C ASP A 81 22.76 12.33 1.15
N TYR A 82 23.67 11.89 0.30
CA TYR A 82 25.03 12.30 0.32
C TYR A 82 25.46 12.91 -1.00
N TYR A 83 25.96 14.11 -0.95
CA TYR A 83 26.44 14.89 -2.09
C TYR A 83 27.95 14.98 -2.04
N LEU A 84 28.61 14.53 -3.10
CA LEU A 84 30.03 14.69 -3.32
C LEU A 84 30.28 15.75 -4.41
N GLY A 85 30.55 16.94 -3.95
CA GLY A 85 30.67 18.11 -4.82
C GLY A 85 29.39 18.41 -5.57
N LYS A 86 29.53 18.67 -6.87
CA LYS A 86 28.41 18.88 -7.80
C LYS A 86 28.14 17.68 -8.69
N SER A 87 29.04 16.68 -8.63
CA SER A 87 29.06 15.61 -9.63
C SER A 87 28.31 14.36 -9.18
N ILE A 88 28.36 13.99 -7.90
CA ILE A 88 27.82 12.71 -7.43
C ILE A 88 26.80 12.94 -6.32
N VAL A 89 25.66 12.29 -6.43
CA VAL A 89 24.62 12.20 -5.41
C VAL A 89 24.34 10.73 -5.14
N LEU A 90 24.42 10.35 -3.87
CA LEU A 90 24.01 9.03 -3.40
C LEU A 90 22.81 9.21 -2.48
N ASN A 91 21.80 8.36 -2.63
CA ASN A 91 20.66 8.36 -1.74
C ASN A 91 20.34 6.93 -1.28
N GLY A 92 19.81 6.84 -0.08
CA GLY A 92 19.31 5.59 0.48
C GLY A 92 18.12 5.85 1.36
N SER A 93 17.15 4.94 1.34
CA SER A 93 16.01 4.98 2.23
C SER A 93 15.71 3.60 2.79
N PHE A 94 15.22 3.59 4.00
CA PHE A 94 14.72 2.39 4.69
C PHE A 94 13.42 2.74 5.39
N ARG A 95 12.44 1.85 5.29
CA ARG A 95 11.18 1.96 6.00
C ARG A 95 10.73 0.56 6.43
N THR A 96 10.21 0.44 7.63
CA THR A 96 9.50 -0.76 8.05
C THR A 96 8.13 -0.38 8.56
N ASP A 97 7.11 -1.02 7.97
CA ASP A 97 5.71 -0.76 8.27
C ASP A 97 5.09 -2.00 8.89
N GLY A 98 4.46 -1.81 10.04
CA GLY A 98 3.68 -2.81 10.75
C GLY A 98 2.19 -2.50 10.67
N SER A 99 1.35 -3.53 10.55
CA SER A 99 -0.10 -3.39 10.55
C SER A 99 -0.75 -4.50 11.37
N SER A 100 -1.84 -4.14 12.08
CA SER A 100 -2.67 -5.11 12.80
C SER A 100 -3.43 -6.08 11.88
N ASN A 101 -3.44 -5.82 10.56
CA ASN A 101 -4.13 -6.66 9.58
C ASN A 101 -3.32 -7.89 9.14
N PHE A 102 -2.05 -7.99 9.57
CA PHE A 102 -1.18 -9.10 9.18
C PHE A 102 -1.00 -10.12 10.29
N GLY A 103 -0.69 -11.36 9.88
CA GLY A 103 -0.37 -12.44 10.78
C GLY A 103 0.83 -12.12 11.68
N SER A 104 0.83 -12.68 12.89
CA SER A 104 1.85 -12.41 13.90
C SER A 104 3.28 -12.61 13.42
N ASN A 105 3.48 -13.49 12.43
CA ASN A 105 4.80 -13.80 11.87
C ASN A 105 5.29 -12.82 10.80
N LYS A 106 4.40 -11.95 10.29
CA LYS A 106 4.66 -11.05 9.15
C LYS A 106 4.13 -9.64 9.37
N GLN A 107 4.02 -9.21 10.63
CA GLN A 107 3.47 -7.89 10.96
C GLN A 107 4.28 -6.73 10.40
N PHE A 108 5.60 -6.84 10.39
CA PHE A 108 6.50 -5.81 9.89
C PHE A 108 7.10 -6.19 8.54
N ASN A 109 7.06 -5.26 7.61
CA ASN A 109 7.68 -5.41 6.29
C ASN A 109 8.75 -4.33 6.07
N PRO A 110 10.03 -4.71 6.04
CA PRO A 110 11.09 -3.79 5.68
C PRO A 110 11.10 -3.53 4.17
N THR A 111 11.11 -2.26 3.80
CA THR A 111 11.32 -1.77 2.44
C THR A 111 12.57 -0.90 2.41
N TRP A 112 13.31 -0.90 1.33
CA TRP A 112 14.48 -0.05 1.19
C TRP A 112 14.74 0.29 -0.28
N SER A 113 15.42 1.39 -0.48
CA SER A 113 15.93 1.78 -1.79
C SER A 113 17.31 2.40 -1.68
N ALA A 114 18.09 2.23 -2.72
CA ALA A 114 19.36 2.90 -2.90
C ALA A 114 19.45 3.43 -4.33
N GLY A 115 20.03 4.62 -4.48
CA GLY A 115 20.21 5.25 -5.77
C GLY A 115 21.51 6.05 -5.84
N ALA A 116 21.96 6.25 -7.07
CA ALA A 116 23.10 7.10 -7.37
C ALA A 116 22.79 7.93 -8.61
N ALA A 117 23.24 9.18 -8.60
CA ALA A 117 23.24 10.04 -9.76
C ALA A 117 24.65 10.59 -9.97
N TRP A 118 25.13 10.53 -11.21
CA TRP A 118 26.38 11.10 -11.62
C TRP A 118 26.15 12.16 -12.68
N HIS A 119 26.35 13.41 -12.32
CA HIS A 119 26.27 14.58 -13.18
C HIS A 119 27.59 14.71 -13.96
N PHE A 120 27.85 13.76 -14.88
CA PHE A 120 29.11 13.72 -15.61
C PHE A 120 29.28 14.90 -16.57
N GLY A 121 28.19 15.58 -16.94
CA GLY A 121 28.25 16.85 -17.66
C GLY A 121 29.01 17.97 -16.93
N GLU A 122 29.16 17.88 -15.61
CA GLU A 122 29.95 18.80 -14.81
C GLU A 122 31.45 18.53 -14.84
N GLU A 123 31.86 17.35 -15.34
CA GLU A 123 33.26 16.95 -15.42
C GLU A 123 34.05 17.76 -16.45
N LYS A 124 35.26 18.20 -16.09
CA LYS A 124 36.10 19.05 -16.95
C LYS A 124 36.44 18.40 -18.29
N TRP A 125 36.63 17.11 -18.32
CA TRP A 125 36.95 16.35 -19.51
C TRP A 125 35.75 16.26 -20.48
N VAL A 126 34.53 16.15 -19.97
CA VAL A 126 33.30 16.15 -20.75
C VAL A 126 33.04 17.52 -21.36
N LYS A 127 33.16 18.60 -20.57
CA LYS A 127 32.98 20.00 -21.02
C LYS A 127 33.99 20.38 -22.12
N ARG A 128 35.21 19.82 -22.06
CA ARG A 128 36.23 20.04 -23.12
C ARG A 128 35.96 19.21 -24.36
N GLY A 129 35.50 17.97 -24.21
CA GLY A 129 35.31 17.03 -25.32
C GLY A 129 34.04 17.25 -26.13
N ILE A 130 32.97 17.73 -25.47
CA ILE A 130 31.65 17.91 -26.09
C ILE A 130 31.10 19.31 -25.73
N PRO A 131 31.57 20.39 -26.43
CA PRO A 131 31.14 21.76 -26.11
C PRO A 131 29.65 22.02 -26.32
N ALA A 132 28.96 21.21 -27.11
CA ALA A 132 27.54 21.29 -27.35
C ALA A 132 26.70 20.75 -26.18
N LEU A 133 27.29 19.97 -25.28
CA LEU A 133 26.61 19.36 -24.14
C LEU A 133 26.39 20.41 -23.02
N SER A 134 25.17 20.66 -22.68
CA SER A 134 24.77 21.60 -21.63
C SER A 134 24.74 20.95 -20.26
N HIS A 135 24.13 19.76 -20.18
CA HIS A 135 24.13 18.92 -18.99
C HIS A 135 24.11 17.45 -19.40
N ALA A 136 24.61 16.58 -18.51
CA ALA A 136 24.48 15.14 -18.67
C ALA A 136 24.50 14.47 -17.30
N THR A 137 23.53 13.60 -17.07
CA THR A 137 23.33 12.88 -15.81
C THR A 137 23.02 11.42 -16.08
N LEU A 138 23.77 10.53 -15.46
CA LEU A 138 23.46 9.11 -15.39
C LEU A 138 22.87 8.82 -14.03
N ARG A 139 21.74 8.13 -14.00
CA ARG A 139 21.04 7.73 -12.77
C ARG A 139 20.88 6.23 -12.69
N ALA A 140 21.04 5.66 -11.52
CA ALA A 140 20.70 4.27 -11.24
C ALA A 140 20.03 4.18 -9.88
N ALA A 141 18.98 3.36 -9.78
CA ALA A 141 18.29 3.11 -8.53
C ALA A 141 17.82 1.66 -8.46
N TYR A 142 17.85 1.11 -7.26
CA TYR A 142 17.32 -0.21 -6.94
C TYR A 142 16.63 -0.20 -5.58
N GLY A 143 15.53 -0.92 -5.46
CA GLY A 143 14.83 -1.02 -4.19
C GLY A 143 13.68 -2.01 -4.20
N PHE A 144 13.10 -2.18 -3.01
CA PHE A 144 11.88 -2.97 -2.79
C PHE A 144 10.77 -2.08 -2.27
N THR A 145 9.58 -2.31 -2.79
CA THR A 145 8.32 -1.79 -2.23
C THR A 145 7.45 -2.96 -1.80
N GLY A 146 6.69 -2.77 -0.72
CA GLY A 146 5.69 -3.72 -0.27
C GLY A 146 4.30 -3.21 -0.61
N ASP A 147 3.39 -4.12 -1.00
CA ASP A 147 1.97 -3.82 -1.17
C ASP A 147 1.13 -4.71 -0.25
N VAL A 148 -0.06 -4.22 0.09
CA VAL A 148 -0.99 -4.87 1.01
C VAL A 148 -2.20 -5.37 0.25
N ASN A 149 -2.37 -6.68 0.22
CA ASN A 149 -3.64 -7.23 -0.24
C ASN A 149 -4.60 -7.34 0.95
N THR A 150 -5.62 -6.49 0.98
CA THR A 150 -6.63 -6.44 2.06
C THR A 150 -7.82 -7.38 1.84
N SER A 151 -7.81 -8.16 0.77
CA SER A 151 -8.92 -9.07 0.44
C SER A 151 -8.95 -10.36 1.27
N THR A 152 -7.88 -10.63 2.03
CA THR A 152 -7.76 -11.82 2.86
C THR A 152 -7.51 -11.46 4.31
N SER A 153 -7.93 -12.33 5.24
CA SER A 153 -7.72 -12.16 6.68
C SER A 153 -6.69 -13.16 7.20
N HIS A 154 -5.84 -12.73 8.13
CA HIS A 154 -4.96 -13.62 8.87
C HIS A 154 -5.68 -14.37 10.00
N LEU A 155 -6.85 -13.87 10.40
CA LEU A 155 -7.67 -14.46 11.46
C LEU A 155 -8.63 -15.50 10.90
N LEU A 156 -9.02 -16.42 11.77
CA LEU A 156 -10.17 -17.27 11.52
C LEU A 156 -11.44 -16.41 11.54
N VAL A 157 -12.07 -16.26 10.39
CA VAL A 157 -13.36 -15.59 10.27
C VAL A 157 -14.45 -16.67 10.26
N MET A 158 -15.38 -16.59 11.21
CA MET A 158 -16.58 -17.44 11.24
C MET A 158 -17.77 -16.55 10.87
N GLU A 159 -18.48 -16.95 9.83
CA GLU A 159 -19.77 -16.37 9.49
C GLU A 159 -20.87 -17.25 10.05
N TYR A 160 -21.75 -16.66 10.83
CA TYR A 160 -22.95 -17.32 11.31
C TYR A 160 -24.06 -17.09 10.28
N LEU A 161 -24.40 -18.14 9.54
CA LEU A 161 -25.56 -18.11 8.68
C LEU A 161 -26.80 -18.30 9.56
N GLN A 162 -27.65 -17.30 9.61
CA GLN A 162 -28.98 -17.42 10.24
C GLN A 162 -29.93 -18.24 9.35
N GLN A 163 -29.44 -19.32 8.74
CA GLN A 163 -30.31 -20.27 8.07
C GLN A 163 -30.78 -21.30 9.10
N GLN A 164 -32.05 -21.24 9.39
CA GLN A 164 -32.72 -22.26 10.18
C GLN A 164 -32.82 -23.54 9.36
N TYR A 165 -31.84 -24.43 9.53
CA TYR A 165 -31.99 -25.79 9.05
C TYR A 165 -32.86 -26.56 10.03
N ARG A 166 -34.08 -26.90 9.62
CA ARG A 166 -34.91 -27.85 10.35
C ARG A 166 -34.39 -29.26 10.07
N TYR A 167 -33.57 -29.79 10.96
CA TYR A 167 -33.17 -31.18 10.96
C TYR A 167 -33.87 -31.89 12.13
N PHE A 168 -34.74 -32.83 11.86
CA PHE A 168 -35.48 -33.62 12.85
C PHE A 168 -36.27 -32.83 13.92
N GLY A 169 -37.41 -32.21 13.53
CA GLY A 169 -38.28 -31.52 14.44
C GLY A 169 -37.95 -30.02 14.63
N GLU A 170 -38.51 -29.39 15.62
CA GLU A 170 -38.52 -27.93 15.81
C GLU A 170 -37.19 -27.30 16.27
N ASN A 171 -36.09 -28.04 16.22
CA ASN A 171 -34.79 -27.50 16.66
C ASN A 171 -34.12 -26.73 15.53
N THR A 172 -33.91 -25.44 15.74
CA THR A 172 -33.16 -24.56 14.88
C THR A 172 -31.69 -24.54 15.29
N PHE A 173 -30.78 -24.78 14.36
CA PHE A 173 -29.34 -24.67 14.59
C PHE A 173 -28.78 -23.48 13.83
N ASN A 174 -27.97 -22.66 14.50
CA ASN A 174 -27.15 -21.66 13.82
C ASN A 174 -25.95 -22.37 13.19
N LEU A 175 -25.83 -22.30 11.88
CA LEU A 175 -24.69 -22.86 11.17
C LEU A 175 -23.58 -21.81 11.10
N GLY A 176 -22.44 -22.12 11.71
CA GLY A 176 -21.21 -21.37 11.49
C GLY A 176 -20.46 -21.92 10.28
N THR A 177 -20.14 -21.08 9.33
CA THR A 177 -19.26 -21.41 8.20
C THR A 177 -17.92 -20.70 8.35
N ILE A 178 -16.87 -21.32 7.89
CA ILE A 178 -15.53 -20.74 7.81
C ILE A 178 -15.27 -20.40 6.35
N PRO A 179 -15.53 -19.17 5.88
CA PRO A 179 -15.35 -18.81 4.48
C PRO A 179 -13.88 -18.78 4.06
N SER A 180 -12.97 -18.61 5.02
CA SER A 180 -11.53 -18.58 4.76
C SER A 180 -10.76 -19.21 5.90
N ALA A 181 -9.82 -20.10 5.59
CA ALA A 181 -8.87 -20.63 6.58
C ALA A 181 -7.93 -19.51 7.06
N PRO A 182 -7.54 -19.51 8.37
CA PRO A 182 -6.60 -18.54 8.88
C PRO A 182 -5.24 -18.71 8.22
N ASN A 183 -4.62 -17.61 7.83
CA ASN A 183 -3.27 -17.61 7.30
C ASN A 183 -2.32 -16.77 8.17
N PRO A 184 -1.67 -17.38 9.19
CA PRO A 184 -0.74 -16.65 10.06
C PRO A 184 0.51 -16.15 9.33
N ASN A 185 0.77 -16.65 8.12
CA ASN A 185 1.86 -16.22 7.25
C ASN A 185 1.43 -15.20 6.20
N LEU A 186 0.18 -14.71 6.28
CA LEU A 186 -0.27 -13.61 5.42
C LEU A 186 0.67 -12.42 5.60
N GLY A 187 1.30 -12.01 4.54
CA GLY A 187 2.30 -10.95 4.53
C GLY A 187 2.12 -10.04 3.34
N TRP A 188 3.08 -9.17 3.20
CA TRP A 188 3.13 -8.18 2.13
C TRP A 188 3.60 -8.81 0.83
N GLU A 189 2.99 -8.40 -0.27
CA GLU A 189 3.52 -8.63 -1.61
C GLU A 189 4.80 -7.79 -1.78
N LYS A 190 5.80 -8.33 -2.46
CA LYS A 190 7.08 -7.66 -2.67
C LYS A 190 7.27 -7.32 -4.13
N THR A 191 7.60 -6.08 -4.40
CA THR A 191 7.96 -5.63 -5.74
C THR A 191 9.36 -5.03 -5.70
N SER A 192 10.27 -5.59 -6.49
CA SER A 192 11.60 -5.03 -6.72
C SER A 192 11.60 -4.19 -7.99
N ASP A 193 12.18 -3.01 -7.90
CA ASP A 193 12.36 -2.08 -9.01
C ASP A 193 13.84 -1.80 -9.24
N SER A 194 14.29 -1.98 -10.49
CA SER A 194 15.61 -1.56 -10.97
C SER A 194 15.42 -0.52 -12.04
N LYS A 195 16.11 0.60 -11.93
CA LYS A 195 16.02 1.71 -12.90
C LYS A 195 17.39 2.24 -13.26
N VAL A 196 17.58 2.51 -14.54
CA VAL A 196 18.75 3.23 -15.06
C VAL A 196 18.26 4.29 -16.02
N GLY A 197 18.69 5.52 -15.83
CA GLY A 197 18.28 6.67 -16.64
C GLY A 197 19.46 7.50 -17.08
N LEU A 198 19.37 8.06 -18.28
CA LEU A 198 20.34 8.96 -18.88
C LEU A 198 19.61 10.21 -19.35
N ASP A 199 20.02 11.36 -18.82
CA ASP A 199 19.50 12.67 -19.18
C ASP A 199 20.62 13.50 -19.81
N MET A 200 20.39 14.05 -20.97
CA MET A 200 21.36 14.91 -21.68
C MET A 200 20.68 16.11 -22.29
N GLY A 201 21.26 17.27 -22.13
CA GLY A 201 20.86 18.52 -22.81
C GLY A 201 21.96 19.03 -23.72
N PHE A 202 21.57 19.54 -24.88
CA PHE A 202 22.49 20.07 -25.89
C PHE A 202 22.10 21.48 -26.29
N TRP A 203 23.11 22.27 -26.76
CA TRP A 203 22.94 23.62 -27.28
C TRP A 203 22.17 24.55 -26.36
N LYS A 204 22.61 24.69 -25.10
CA LYS A 204 21.95 25.47 -24.04
C LYS A 204 20.52 24.99 -23.80
N ASP A 205 20.38 23.65 -23.70
CA ASP A 205 19.14 22.94 -23.42
C ASP A 205 18.02 23.11 -24.45
N ARG A 206 18.41 23.46 -25.72
CA ARG A 206 17.45 23.52 -26.81
C ARG A 206 17.00 22.10 -27.28
N VAL A 207 17.83 21.12 -27.07
CA VAL A 207 17.51 19.70 -27.34
C VAL A 207 17.78 18.92 -26.07
N ASN A 208 16.77 18.24 -25.56
CA ASN A 208 16.87 17.40 -24.39
C ASN A 208 16.55 15.96 -24.78
N VAL A 209 17.40 15.04 -24.37
CA VAL A 209 17.25 13.61 -24.56
C VAL A 209 17.17 12.95 -23.20
N ASN A 210 16.10 12.19 -22.99
CA ASN A 210 15.89 11.39 -21.78
C ASN A 210 15.67 9.95 -22.22
N ALA A 211 16.44 9.03 -21.66
CA ALA A 211 16.29 7.60 -21.87
C ALA A 211 16.25 6.91 -20.51
N GLU A 212 15.25 6.07 -20.30
CA GLU A 212 15.10 5.31 -19.07
C GLU A 212 14.81 3.85 -19.39
N TYR A 213 15.53 2.96 -18.71
CA TYR A 213 15.25 1.54 -18.67
C TYR A 213 14.84 1.16 -17.26
N TYR A 214 13.75 0.41 -17.12
CA TYR A 214 13.32 -0.12 -15.83
C TYR A 214 12.99 -1.60 -15.95
N TYR A 215 13.23 -2.31 -14.87
CA TYR A 215 12.83 -3.70 -14.68
C TYR A 215 12.13 -3.86 -13.34
N ARG A 216 10.94 -4.42 -13.36
CA ARG A 216 10.11 -4.65 -12.18
C ARG A 216 9.78 -6.13 -12.05
N LEU A 217 9.93 -6.66 -10.83
CA LEU A 217 9.57 -8.04 -10.50
C LEU A 217 8.75 -8.05 -9.22
N SER A 218 7.53 -8.58 -9.30
CA SER A 218 6.67 -8.80 -8.14
C SER A 218 6.73 -10.27 -7.73
N THR A 219 6.88 -10.51 -6.43
CA THR A 219 6.94 -11.82 -5.79
C THR A 219 6.00 -11.87 -4.59
N ASP A 220 5.72 -13.07 -4.09
CA ASP A 220 4.81 -13.29 -2.95
C ASP A 220 3.38 -12.74 -3.22
N VAL A 221 2.94 -12.76 -4.49
CA VAL A 221 1.63 -12.24 -4.89
C VAL A 221 0.53 -13.13 -4.33
N VAL A 222 -0.42 -12.52 -3.60
CA VAL A 222 -1.56 -13.23 -3.03
C VAL A 222 -2.65 -13.40 -4.10
N THR A 223 -2.97 -14.65 -4.42
CA THR A 223 -4.06 -14.95 -5.35
C THR A 223 -5.12 -15.80 -4.66
N SER A 224 -6.40 -15.62 -5.02
CA SER A 224 -7.47 -16.51 -4.60
C SER A 224 -7.49 -17.73 -5.50
N SER A 225 -7.35 -18.93 -4.95
CA SER A 225 -7.69 -20.17 -5.67
C SER A 225 -9.07 -20.63 -5.22
N GLN A 226 -9.96 -20.86 -6.17
CA GLN A 226 -11.17 -21.62 -5.90
C GLN A 226 -10.77 -23.10 -5.85
N VAL A 227 -11.03 -23.74 -4.72
CA VAL A 227 -10.91 -25.19 -4.52
C VAL A 227 -12.28 -25.83 -4.75
#